data_9e546a63a784318416959e6b226d12b9
#
_entry.id   9e546a63a784318416959e6b226d12b9
#
_cell.length_a   1.000
_cell.length_b   1.000
_cell.length_c   1.000
_cell.angle_alpha   90.00
_cell.angle_beta   90.00
_cell.angle_gamma   90.00
#
_symmetry.space_group_name_H-M   'P 1'
#
loop_
_entity.id
_entity.type
_entity.pdbx_description
1 polymer ?
#
loop_
_entity_poly.entity_id
_entity_poly.type
_entity_poly.pdbx_seq_one_letter_code
_entity_poly.pdbx_strand_id
1 'polypeptide(L)'
;MSLRSVASVMAVLGLLSTAVQADGVRLNAKSVKSLFPGQYEARVKGYKILFSAHRGGNLAGQAFGQEDRGRWFVKGNRLCMVWRKWTEGKPKCGSISRQGNWFIANNTKGQLLKFRPVSVVALNQ
;
A
#
# COMPACT_ATOMS: atom_id res chain seq x y z
N MET A 1 53.00 -23.61 29.75
CA MET A 1 52.58 -23.20 29.66
C MET A 1 51.54 -22.84 29.10
N SER A 2 50.94 -22.80 28.99
CA SER A 2 50.20 -22.44 28.58
C SER A 2 49.33 -21.99 28.05
N LEU A 3 48.81 -21.93 27.82
CA LEU A 3 48.11 -21.39 27.28
C LEU A 3 47.17 -21.12 26.88
N ARG A 4 46.64 -20.77 26.74
CA ARG A 4 45.87 -20.40 26.38
C ARG A 4 44.94 -20.11 25.85
N SER A 5 44.36 -19.91 25.66
CA SER A 5 43.70 -19.62 25.17
C SER A 5 42.81 -19.35 24.72
N VAL A 6 42.26 -19.12 24.46
CA VAL A 6 41.58 -18.86 23.95
C VAL A 6 40.56 -18.49 23.59
N ALA A 7 40.01 -18.24 23.38
CA ALA A 7 39.24 -17.76 23.07
C ALA A 7 38.26 -17.56 22.43
N SER A 8 37.84 -17.58 22.15
CA SER A 8 37.12 -17.45 21.60
C SER A 8 36.12 -16.92 21.24
N VAL A 9 35.71 -16.70 21.14
CA VAL A 9 34.87 -16.16 20.80
C VAL A 9 33.88 -16.00 20.14
N MET A 10 33.29 -16.03 19.96
CA MET A 10 32.48 -15.86 19.39
C MET A 10 31.61 -15.21 18.95
N ALA A 11 31.33 -15.03 18.63
CA ALA A 11 30.75 -14.37 18.09
C ALA A 11 29.52 -14.32 17.71
N VAL A 12 29.05 -14.26 17.70
CA VAL A 12 27.99 -14.20 17.40
C VAL A 12 27.19 -13.58 16.77
N LEU A 13 26.91 -13.42 16.54
CA LEU A 13 26.31 -12.89 16.02
C LEU A 13 25.30 -12.60 15.44
N GLY A 14 25.01 -12.35 15.11
CA GLY A 14 24.25 -12.01 14.52
C GLY A 14 23.07 -11.97 14.21
N LEU A 15 22.72 -12.02 14.21
CA LEU A 15 21.76 -12.06 13.92
C LEU A 15 20.81 -11.33 13.77
N LEU A 16 20.52 -11.00 13.80
CA LEU A 16 19.75 -10.32 13.72
C LEU A 16 18.89 -9.96 12.91
N SER A 17 18.63 -9.70 12.76
CA SER A 17 17.97 -9.23 12.07
C SER A 17 16.96 -9.08 11.60
N THR A 18 16.66 -8.87 11.36
CA THR A 18 15.93 -8.98 10.69
C THR A 18 14.67 -8.71 10.68
N ALA A 19 14.20 -8.79 11.06
CA ALA A 19 12.99 -8.70 11.09
C ALA A 19 12.32 -7.66 10.60
N VAL A 20 12.49 -6.99 10.55
CA VAL A 20 11.97 -6.00 10.21
C VAL A 20 11.06 -5.80 9.34
N GLN A 21 10.97 -6.25 8.55
CA GLN A 21 10.26 -5.96 7.58
C GLN A 21 8.88 -6.06 7.64
N ALA A 22 8.25 -6.50 8.54
CA ALA A 22 6.84 -6.64 8.60
C ALA A 22 6.09 -5.39 8.27
N ASP A 23 6.66 -4.25 8.56
CA ASP A 23 5.94 -3.02 8.36
C ASP A 23 5.98 -2.52 6.94
N GLY A 24 6.84 -3.06 6.12
CA GLY A 24 6.97 -2.58 4.76
C GLY A 24 7.71 -1.26 4.67
N VAL A 25 7.71 -0.72 3.48
CA VAL A 25 8.44 0.50 3.17
C VAL A 25 7.45 1.61 2.85
N ARG A 26 7.55 2.70 3.58
CA ARG A 26 6.67 3.85 3.35
C ARG A 26 7.14 4.60 2.11
N LEU A 27 6.18 4.97 1.27
CA LEU A 27 6.47 5.68 0.03
C LEU A 27 6.44 7.19 0.26
N ASN A 28 7.31 7.89 -0.47
CA ASN A 28 7.29 9.36 -0.46
C ASN A 28 6.32 9.85 -1.54
N ALA A 29 6.15 11.18 -1.60
CA ALA A 29 5.18 11.79 -2.50
C ALA A 29 5.40 11.40 -3.96
N LYS A 30 6.66 11.38 -4.40
CA LYS A 30 6.96 11.05 -5.79
C LYS A 30 6.56 9.62 -6.11
N SER A 31 6.87 8.69 -5.21
CA SER A 31 6.53 7.30 -5.40
C SER A 31 5.02 7.08 -5.35
N VAL A 32 4.32 7.79 -4.48
CA VAL A 32 2.87 7.69 -4.42
C VAL A 32 2.25 8.17 -5.72
N LYS A 33 2.72 9.29 -6.25
CA LYS A 33 2.19 9.79 -7.52
C LYS A 33 2.43 8.81 -8.66
N SER A 34 3.53 8.09 -8.62
CA SER A 34 3.88 7.17 -9.69
C SER A 34 3.08 5.87 -9.67
N LEU A 35 2.26 5.65 -8.65
CA LEU A 35 1.38 4.49 -8.63
C LEU A 35 0.33 4.56 -9.71
N PHE A 36 -0.01 5.76 -10.15
CA PHE A 36 -1.09 5.98 -11.10
C PHE A 36 -0.56 6.63 -12.38
N PRO A 37 -1.17 6.34 -13.52
CA PRO A 37 -2.45 5.64 -13.72
C PRO A 37 -2.31 4.13 -13.61
N GLY A 38 -3.43 3.47 -13.45
CA GLY A 38 -3.44 2.02 -13.40
C GLY A 38 -4.77 1.47 -12.95
N GLN A 39 -4.85 0.14 -13.00
CA GLN A 39 -6.02 -0.58 -12.54
C GLN A 39 -5.60 -1.42 -11.34
N TYR A 40 -6.47 -1.48 -10.35
CA TYR A 40 -6.14 -2.05 -9.06
C TYR A 40 -7.27 -2.86 -8.49
N GLU A 41 -6.88 -3.88 -7.74
CA GLU A 41 -7.79 -4.59 -6.85
C GLU A 41 -7.51 -4.07 -5.45
N ALA A 42 -8.55 -3.66 -4.74
CA ALA A 42 -8.43 -3.18 -3.38
C ALA A 42 -9.22 -4.04 -2.43
N ARG A 43 -8.79 -4.08 -1.19
CA ARG A 43 -9.50 -4.74 -0.11
C ARG A 43 -9.78 -3.71 0.97
N VAL A 44 -11.05 -3.55 1.29
CA VAL A 44 -11.49 -2.62 2.32
C VAL A 44 -12.36 -3.42 3.27
N LYS A 45 -11.90 -3.60 4.50
CA LYS A 45 -12.65 -4.39 5.49
C LYS A 45 -13.02 -5.78 4.96
N GLY A 46 -12.13 -6.37 4.19
CA GLY A 46 -12.36 -7.70 3.62
C GLY A 46 -13.12 -7.72 2.31
N TYR A 47 -13.68 -6.60 1.89
CA TYR A 47 -14.43 -6.54 0.63
C TYR A 47 -13.51 -6.22 -0.53
N LYS A 48 -13.79 -6.84 -1.66
CA LYS A 48 -13.01 -6.65 -2.87
C LYS A 48 -13.60 -5.53 -3.71
N ILE A 49 -12.75 -4.60 -4.11
CA ILE A 49 -13.14 -3.47 -4.95
C ILE A 49 -12.16 -3.43 -6.11
N LEU A 50 -12.67 -3.20 -7.30
CA LEU A 50 -11.82 -2.97 -8.47
C LEU A 50 -11.92 -1.51 -8.83
N PHE A 51 -10.78 -0.88 -9.09
CA PHE A 51 -10.82 0.52 -9.49
C PHE A 51 -9.75 0.86 -10.50
N SER A 52 -10.02 1.88 -11.29
CA SER A 52 -9.08 2.46 -12.23
C SER A 52 -8.78 3.87 -11.79
N ALA A 53 -7.51 4.22 -11.79
CA ALA A 53 -7.07 5.58 -11.49
C ALA A 53 -6.47 6.15 -12.76
N HIS A 54 -6.93 7.33 -13.15
CA HIS A 54 -6.48 7.99 -14.36
C HIS A 54 -5.48 9.08 -14.04
N ARG A 55 -4.61 9.36 -14.99
CA ARG A 55 -3.54 10.33 -14.78
C ARG A 55 -4.05 11.69 -14.33
N GLY A 56 -5.21 12.10 -14.83
CA GLY A 56 -5.76 13.41 -14.48
C GLY A 56 -6.44 13.49 -13.13
N GLY A 57 -6.47 12.41 -12.38
CA GLY A 57 -7.04 12.42 -11.04
C GLY A 57 -8.39 11.76 -10.92
N ASN A 58 -8.95 11.24 -12.01
CA ASN A 58 -10.26 10.61 -11.95
C ASN A 58 -10.14 9.17 -11.48
N LEU A 59 -11.16 8.72 -10.76
CA LEU A 59 -11.29 7.35 -10.29
C LEU A 59 -12.60 6.77 -10.79
N ALA A 60 -12.57 5.50 -11.13
CA ALA A 60 -13.78 4.74 -11.46
C ALA A 60 -13.66 3.40 -10.77
N GLY A 61 -14.69 2.98 -10.06
CA GLY A 61 -14.62 1.75 -9.30
C GLY A 61 -15.88 0.93 -9.35
N GLN A 62 -15.75 -0.33 -8.99
CA GLN A 62 -16.84 -1.30 -8.95
C GLN A 62 -16.74 -2.15 -7.70
N ALA A 63 -17.86 -2.36 -7.03
CA ALA A 63 -17.95 -3.29 -5.91
C ALA A 63 -19.43 -3.66 -5.75
N PHE A 64 -19.69 -4.93 -5.49
CA PHE A 64 -21.05 -5.41 -5.21
C PHE A 64 -22.04 -5.11 -6.36
N GLY A 65 -21.56 -5.18 -7.60
CA GLY A 65 -22.40 -4.90 -8.74
C GLY A 65 -22.75 -3.44 -8.91
N GLN A 66 -22.10 -2.56 -8.16
CA GLN A 66 -22.33 -1.13 -8.23
C GLN A 66 -21.08 -0.41 -8.66
N GLU A 67 -21.26 0.74 -9.27
CA GLU A 67 -20.15 1.58 -9.71
C GLU A 67 -20.14 2.85 -8.90
N ASP A 68 -18.93 3.40 -8.75
CA ASP A 68 -18.76 4.71 -8.15
C ASP A 68 -17.68 5.46 -8.89
N ARG A 69 -17.68 6.75 -8.74
CA ARG A 69 -16.70 7.63 -9.34
C ARG A 69 -16.10 8.52 -8.30
N GLY A 70 -14.86 8.91 -8.53
CA GLY A 70 -14.20 9.75 -7.57
C GLY A 70 -12.99 10.44 -8.14
N ARG A 71 -12.15 10.89 -7.25
CA ARG A 71 -10.92 11.59 -7.60
C ARG A 71 -9.83 11.18 -6.62
N TRP A 72 -8.60 11.21 -7.11
CA TRP A 72 -7.44 10.98 -6.26
C TRP A 72 -6.51 12.17 -6.36
N PHE A 73 -5.77 12.41 -5.30
CA PHE A 73 -4.71 13.43 -5.31
C PHE A 73 -3.71 13.07 -4.21
N VAL A 74 -2.53 13.69 -4.29
CA VAL A 74 -1.48 13.46 -3.32
C VAL A 74 -1.29 14.74 -2.52
N LYS A 75 -1.31 14.60 -1.21
CA LYS A 75 -1.12 15.72 -0.29
C LYS A 75 0.07 15.37 0.61
N GLY A 76 1.20 16.04 0.40
CA GLY A 76 2.43 15.63 1.08
C GLY A 76 2.82 14.25 0.60
N ASN A 77 3.02 13.34 1.53
CA ASN A 77 3.33 11.94 1.19
C ASN A 77 2.10 11.05 1.27
N ARG A 78 0.93 11.64 1.32
CA ARG A 78 -0.30 10.88 1.54
C ARG A 78 -1.12 10.81 0.27
N LEU A 79 -1.73 9.67 0.04
CA LEU A 79 -2.68 9.49 -1.04
C LEU A 79 -4.06 9.77 -0.50
N CYS A 80 -4.79 10.61 -1.21
CA CYS A 80 -6.16 10.95 -0.85
C CYS A 80 -7.10 10.48 -1.94
N MET A 81 -8.22 9.90 -1.55
CA MET A 81 -9.26 9.49 -2.47
C MET A 81 -10.59 10.04 -1.98
N VAL A 82 -11.39 10.51 -2.92
CA VAL A 82 -12.73 11.00 -2.65
C VAL A 82 -13.65 10.23 -3.56
N TRP A 83 -14.60 9.50 -2.99
CA TRP A 83 -15.57 8.75 -3.77
C TRP A 83 -16.94 9.35 -3.56
N ARG A 84 -17.70 9.44 -4.64
CA ARG A 84 -19.00 10.09 -4.57
C ARG A 84 -19.92 9.39 -3.56
N LYS A 85 -20.02 8.08 -3.66
CA LYS A 85 -20.89 7.31 -2.78
C LYS A 85 -20.12 6.68 -1.64
N TRP A 86 -19.03 6.01 -1.94
CA TRP A 86 -18.33 5.17 -0.96
C TRP A 86 -17.74 5.98 0.19
N THR A 87 -17.31 7.21 -0.05
CA THR A 87 -16.87 8.09 1.02
C THR A 87 -17.75 9.31 1.15
N GLU A 88 -18.91 9.29 0.48
CA GLU A 88 -19.89 10.36 0.59
C GLU A 88 -19.32 11.73 0.23
N GLY A 89 -18.41 11.75 -0.74
CA GLY A 89 -17.79 12.98 -1.16
C GLY A 89 -16.72 13.50 -0.21
N LYS A 90 -16.32 12.70 0.76
CA LYS A 90 -15.33 13.13 1.74
C LYS A 90 -13.98 12.52 1.42
N PRO A 91 -12.90 13.29 1.51
CA PRO A 91 -11.57 12.74 1.25
C PRO A 91 -11.13 11.82 2.38
N LYS A 92 -10.52 10.71 1.98
CA LYS A 92 -9.87 9.79 2.90
C LYS A 92 -8.42 9.75 2.48
N CYS A 93 -7.54 10.12 3.38
CA CYS A 93 -6.10 10.23 3.09
C CYS A 93 -5.32 9.29 3.99
N GLY A 94 -4.28 8.70 3.43
CA GLY A 94 -3.41 7.83 4.21
C GLY A 94 -2.02 7.79 3.64
N SER A 95 -1.06 7.48 4.50
CA SER A 95 0.30 7.21 4.05
C SER A 95 0.30 5.83 3.41
N ILE A 96 1.18 5.65 2.43
CA ILE A 96 1.25 4.40 1.68
C ILE A 96 2.53 3.68 2.03
N SER A 97 2.40 2.40 2.34
CA SER A 97 3.54 1.52 2.55
C SER A 97 3.42 0.36 1.58
N ARG A 98 4.55 -0.20 1.20
CA ARG A 98 4.57 -1.35 0.32
C ARG A 98 4.94 -2.59 1.13
N GLN A 99 4.11 -3.62 1.04
CA GLN A 99 4.37 -4.91 1.66
C GLN A 99 4.13 -5.98 0.61
N GLY A 100 5.22 -6.57 0.12
CA GLY A 100 5.11 -7.56 -0.96
C GLY A 100 4.46 -6.94 -2.17
N ASN A 101 3.36 -7.55 -2.62
CA ASN A 101 2.65 -7.08 -3.80
C ASN A 101 1.55 -6.08 -3.47
N TRP A 102 1.42 -5.71 -2.22
CA TRP A 102 0.35 -4.83 -1.79
C TRP A 102 0.86 -3.46 -1.40
N PHE A 103 0.06 -2.46 -1.69
CA PHE A 103 0.22 -1.12 -1.14
C PHE A 103 -0.81 -0.97 -0.03
N ILE A 104 -0.35 -0.51 1.12
CA ILE A 104 -1.19 -0.39 2.30
C ILE A 104 -1.38 1.08 2.61
N ALA A 105 -2.63 1.51 2.70
CA ALA A 105 -2.95 2.89 3.05
C ALA A 105 -3.37 2.93 4.52
N ASN A 106 -2.65 3.73 5.31
CA ASN A 106 -2.91 3.84 6.74
C ASN A 106 -3.11 5.29 7.14
N ASN A 107 -3.99 5.50 8.10
CA ASN A 107 -4.07 6.80 8.77
C ASN A 107 -3.81 6.56 10.26
N THR A 108 -4.02 7.59 11.08
CA THR A 108 -3.74 7.48 12.51
C THR A 108 -4.62 6.46 13.22
N LYS A 109 -5.73 6.09 12.61
CA LYS A 109 -6.65 5.12 13.20
C LYS A 109 -6.41 3.70 12.70
N GLY A 110 -5.47 3.51 11.78
CA GLY A 110 -5.14 2.20 11.28
C GLY A 110 -5.24 2.09 9.78
N GLN A 111 -5.38 0.87 9.30
CA GLN A 111 -5.40 0.60 7.88
C GLN A 111 -6.74 1.01 7.27
N LEU A 112 -6.68 1.81 6.21
CA LEU A 112 -7.86 2.21 5.46
C LEU A 112 -8.19 1.16 4.40
N LEU A 113 -7.17 0.76 3.63
CA LEU A 113 -7.34 -0.25 2.60
C LEU A 113 -5.98 -0.74 2.17
N LYS A 114 -5.96 -1.84 1.42
CA LYS A 114 -4.77 -2.27 0.72
C LYS A 114 -5.15 -2.52 -0.72
N PHE A 115 -4.21 -2.30 -1.63
CA PHE A 115 -4.49 -2.45 -3.06
C PHE A 115 -3.26 -2.93 -3.79
N ARG A 116 -3.48 -3.52 -4.95
CA ARG A 116 -2.41 -4.03 -5.80
C ARG A 116 -2.80 -3.90 -7.27
N PRO A 117 -1.81 -3.76 -8.15
CA PRO A 117 -2.10 -3.68 -9.58
C PRO A 117 -2.75 -4.96 -10.08
N VAL A 118 -3.64 -4.82 -11.06
CA VAL A 118 -4.29 -5.94 -11.70
C VAL A 118 -3.82 -5.97 -13.15
N SER A 119 -3.42 -7.15 -13.62
CA SER A 119 -2.98 -7.25 -15.01
C SER A 119 -4.18 -7.20 -15.92
N VAL A 120 -3.95 -6.69 -17.14
CA VAL A 120 -4.99 -6.63 -18.15
C VAL A 120 -5.54 -8.02 -18.47
N VAL A 121 -4.67 -9.02 -18.45
CA VAL A 121 -5.09 -10.39 -18.72
C VAL A 121 -6.10 -10.85 -17.68
N ALA A 122 -5.86 -10.54 -16.40
CA ALA A 122 -6.79 -10.93 -15.36
C ALA A 122 -8.15 -10.27 -15.51
N LEU A 123 -8.17 -9.04 -16.04
CA LEU A 123 -9.44 -8.35 -16.23
C LEU A 123 -10.27 -8.92 -17.35
N ASN A 124 -9.63 -9.56 -18.30
CA ASN A 124 -10.34 -10.11 -19.45
C ASN A 124 -10.88 -11.51 -19.19
N GLN A 125 -10.66 -12.04 -18.03
CA GLN A 125 -11.17 -13.31 -17.62
C GLN A 125 -12.40 -13.13 -16.73
#